data_7711b7acda9d34aed891e130da2c5e48
#
_entry.id   7711b7acda9d34aed891e130da2c5e48
#
_cell.length_a   1.000
_cell.length_b   1.000
_cell.length_c   1.000
_cell.angle_alpha   90.00
_cell.angle_beta   90.00
_cell.angle_gamma   90.00
#
_symmetry.space_group_name_H-M   'P 1'
#
loop_
_entity.id
_entity.type
_entity.pdbx_description
1 polymer ?
#
loop_
_entity_poly.entity_id
_entity_poly.type
_entity_poly.pdbx_seq_one_letter_code
_entity_poly.pdbx_strand_id
1 'polypeptide(L)'
;MTTTISNDKVSVTTEYDTKEIWNALVGSDFANTYHWISAIAITDHLNISTLNKPTDLTIRYTEPTSGADSLAIITPKEIYLAFAQLVSKKSTHCGGYQIDDFENADSCFADFVLQQALFNDIVFI
;
A
#
# COMPACT_ATOMS: atom_id res chain seq x y z
N MET A 1 -0.07 12.91 -16.32
CA MET A 1 0.13 14.19 -15.59
C MET A 1 -0.80 15.25 -16.15
N THR A 2 -1.51 15.94 -15.31
CA THR A 2 -2.44 17.00 -15.70
C THR A 2 -1.96 18.32 -15.13
N THR A 3 -1.91 19.35 -15.95
CA THR A 3 -1.53 20.71 -15.52
C THR A 3 -2.72 21.63 -15.61
N THR A 4 -3.03 22.32 -14.53
CA THR A 4 -4.11 23.29 -14.45
C THR A 4 -3.53 24.67 -14.11
N ILE A 5 -3.94 25.68 -14.86
CA ILE A 5 -3.52 27.07 -14.62
C ILE A 5 -4.76 27.86 -14.26
N SER A 6 -4.73 28.54 -13.12
CA SER A 6 -5.80 29.43 -12.69
C SER A 6 -5.22 30.68 -12.04
N ASN A 7 -5.59 31.85 -12.56
CA ASN A 7 -5.07 33.15 -12.11
C ASN A 7 -3.53 33.14 -12.04
N ASP A 8 -2.99 33.22 -10.84
CA ASP A 8 -1.53 33.30 -10.61
C ASP A 8 -0.97 31.99 -10.03
N LYS A 9 -1.71 30.88 -10.18
CA LYS A 9 -1.28 29.55 -9.68
C LYS A 9 -1.27 28.53 -10.80
N VAL A 10 -0.27 27.64 -10.72
CA VAL A 10 -0.18 26.45 -11.59
C VAL A 10 -0.27 25.23 -10.68
N SER A 11 -1.20 24.31 -11.00
CA SER A 11 -1.35 23.04 -10.31
C SER A 11 -1.00 21.90 -11.23
N VAL A 12 -0.26 20.92 -10.73
CA VAL A 12 0.11 19.71 -11.47
C VAL A 12 -0.44 18.51 -10.73
N THR A 13 -1.24 17.70 -11.43
CA THR A 13 -1.80 16.46 -10.88
C THR A 13 -1.24 15.29 -11.67
N THR A 14 -0.69 14.31 -10.96
CA THR A 14 -0.20 13.06 -11.54
C THR A 14 -1.25 11.98 -11.36
N GLU A 15 -1.54 11.26 -12.43
CA GLU A 15 -2.44 10.12 -12.41
C GLU A 15 -1.64 8.81 -12.40
N TYR A 16 -2.15 7.80 -11.70
CA TYR A 16 -1.50 6.49 -11.58
C TYR A 16 -2.46 5.40 -12.01
N ASP A 17 -1.92 4.41 -12.72
CA ASP A 17 -2.67 3.21 -13.10
C ASP A 17 -2.80 2.30 -11.88
N THR A 18 -4.02 1.95 -11.51
CA THR A 18 -4.28 1.07 -10.37
C THR A 18 -3.63 -0.30 -10.54
N LYS A 19 -3.49 -0.77 -11.77
CA LYS A 19 -2.82 -2.04 -12.06
C LYS A 19 -1.34 -1.99 -11.68
N GLU A 20 -0.66 -0.87 -11.92
CA GLU A 20 0.74 -0.69 -11.52
C GLU A 20 0.88 -0.69 -10.00
N ILE A 21 -0.03 -0.02 -9.29
CA ILE A 21 -0.02 0.00 -7.83
C ILE A 21 -0.20 -1.43 -7.28
N TRP A 22 -1.19 -2.15 -7.79
CA TRP A 22 -1.45 -3.52 -7.35
C TRP A 22 -0.28 -4.45 -7.63
N ASN A 23 0.28 -4.38 -8.83
CA ASN A 23 1.42 -5.20 -9.22
C ASN A 23 2.66 -4.90 -8.37
N ALA A 24 2.90 -3.65 -8.03
CA ALA A 24 3.99 -3.27 -7.14
C ALA A 24 3.79 -3.86 -5.74
N LEU A 25 2.56 -3.83 -5.23
CA LEU A 25 2.24 -4.39 -3.92
C LEU A 25 2.50 -5.90 -3.90
N VAL A 26 1.89 -6.65 -4.80
CA VAL A 26 1.95 -8.12 -4.77
C VAL A 26 3.30 -8.65 -5.26
N GLY A 27 4.00 -7.90 -6.11
CA GLY A 27 5.33 -8.26 -6.59
C GLY A 27 6.44 -8.08 -5.55
N SER A 28 6.12 -7.52 -4.40
CA SER A 28 7.08 -7.21 -3.34
C SER A 28 7.25 -8.35 -2.33
N ASP A 29 6.75 -9.54 -2.61
CA ASP A 29 6.81 -10.70 -1.69
C ASP A 29 6.27 -10.36 -0.30
N PHE A 30 5.17 -9.64 -0.27
CA PHE A 30 4.66 -8.98 0.93
C PHE A 30 4.14 -9.95 2.00
N ALA A 31 3.91 -11.20 1.65
CA ALA A 31 3.31 -12.17 2.58
C ALA A 31 4.27 -12.67 3.66
N ASN A 32 5.59 -12.47 3.51
CA ASN A 32 6.58 -13.17 4.33
C ASN A 32 7.58 -12.26 5.06
N THR A 33 7.45 -10.94 4.96
CA THR A 33 8.55 -10.06 5.36
C THR A 33 8.26 -9.11 6.51
N TYR A 34 7.02 -9.06 7.03
CA TYR A 34 6.66 -8.07 8.03
C TYR A 34 6.48 -8.70 9.40
N HIS A 35 7.21 -8.19 10.39
CA HIS A 35 7.13 -8.71 11.76
C HIS A 35 5.77 -8.42 12.44
N TRP A 36 5.03 -7.44 11.94
CA TRP A 36 3.73 -7.07 12.53
C TRP A 36 2.54 -7.78 11.85
N ILE A 37 2.78 -8.45 10.72
CA ILE A 37 1.77 -9.25 10.03
C ILE A 37 2.04 -10.72 10.30
N SER A 38 1.05 -11.45 10.82
CA SER A 38 1.16 -12.88 11.07
C SER A 38 0.59 -13.73 9.94
N ALA A 39 -0.36 -13.19 9.16
CA ALA A 39 -0.92 -13.91 8.01
C ALA A 39 -1.63 -12.96 7.07
N ILE A 40 -1.57 -13.28 5.77
CA ILE A 40 -2.38 -12.62 4.73
C ILE A 40 -3.12 -13.71 3.98
N ALA A 41 -4.42 -13.54 3.80
CA ALA A 41 -5.29 -14.48 3.09
C ALA A 41 -6.15 -13.74 2.08
N ILE A 42 -6.57 -14.46 1.05
CA ILE A 42 -7.50 -13.96 0.04
C ILE A 42 -8.91 -14.33 0.49
N THR A 43 -9.79 -13.33 0.59
CA THR A 43 -11.12 -13.51 1.20
C THR A 43 -12.07 -14.35 0.36
N ASP A 44 -11.87 -14.45 -0.93
CA ASP A 44 -12.73 -15.20 -1.86
C ASP A 44 -12.20 -16.60 -2.17
N HIS A 45 -11.28 -17.09 -1.36
CA HIS A 45 -10.68 -18.43 -1.47
C HIS A 45 -9.89 -18.68 -2.75
N LEU A 46 -9.48 -17.64 -3.43
CA LEU A 46 -8.57 -17.73 -4.57
C LEU A 46 -7.17 -18.09 -4.08
N ASN A 47 -6.42 -18.83 -4.90
CA ASN A 47 -5.05 -19.15 -4.57
C ASN A 47 -4.11 -17.99 -4.91
N ILE A 48 -2.84 -18.08 -4.49
CA ILE A 48 -1.89 -17.00 -4.65
C ILE A 48 -1.65 -16.63 -6.12
N SER A 49 -1.87 -17.54 -7.05
CA SER A 49 -1.72 -17.25 -8.49
C SER A 49 -2.75 -16.26 -9.01
N THR A 50 -3.82 -16.00 -8.27
CA THR A 50 -4.85 -15.03 -8.65
C THR A 50 -4.59 -13.63 -8.09
N LEU A 51 -3.49 -13.41 -7.35
CA LEU A 51 -3.14 -12.09 -6.83
C LEU A 51 -2.79 -11.08 -7.93
N ASN A 52 -2.62 -11.52 -9.18
CA ASN A 52 -2.49 -10.61 -10.32
C ASN A 52 -3.76 -9.80 -10.61
N LYS A 53 -4.87 -10.16 -9.97
CA LYS A 53 -6.13 -9.39 -10.03
C LYS A 53 -6.42 -8.77 -8.68
N PRO A 54 -6.80 -7.49 -8.62
CA PRO A 54 -7.17 -6.87 -7.35
C PRO A 54 -8.30 -7.61 -6.66
N THR A 55 -8.10 -7.92 -5.38
CA THR A 55 -9.07 -8.63 -4.55
C THR A 55 -8.94 -8.17 -3.11
N ASP A 56 -9.94 -8.44 -2.28
CA ASP A 56 -9.89 -8.14 -0.86
C ASP A 56 -8.86 -9.05 -0.17
N LEU A 57 -8.10 -8.47 0.74
CA LEU A 57 -7.11 -9.17 1.54
C LEU A 57 -7.55 -9.22 2.99
N THR A 58 -7.50 -10.39 3.59
CA THR A 58 -7.68 -10.55 5.03
C THR A 58 -6.31 -10.60 5.68
N ILE A 59 -6.05 -9.66 6.59
CA ILE A 59 -4.75 -9.52 7.24
C ILE A 59 -4.90 -9.75 8.74
N ARG A 60 -4.12 -10.69 9.26
CA ARG A 60 -3.94 -10.87 10.70
C ARG A 60 -2.67 -10.15 11.11
N TYR A 61 -2.78 -9.28 12.08
CA TYR A 61 -1.69 -8.37 12.43
C TYR A 61 -1.68 -8.08 13.93
N THR A 62 -0.57 -7.49 14.39
CA THR A 62 -0.41 -7.01 15.76
C THR A 62 -0.94 -5.59 15.87
N GLU A 63 -1.90 -5.38 16.75
CA GLU A 63 -2.46 -4.06 17.04
C GLU A 63 -1.38 -3.17 17.67
N PRO A 64 -1.06 -1.98 17.08
CA PRO A 64 0.11 -1.21 17.53
C PRO A 64 0.03 -0.70 18.96
N THR A 65 -1.16 -0.40 19.48
CA THR A 65 -1.29 0.19 20.82
C THR A 65 -1.38 -0.87 21.90
N SER A 66 -2.04 -1.99 21.66
CA SER A 66 -2.31 -3.03 22.66
C SER A 66 -1.40 -4.23 22.53
N GLY A 67 -0.77 -4.45 21.38
CA GLY A 67 -0.04 -5.67 21.06
C GLY A 67 -0.93 -6.87 20.81
N ALA A 68 -2.26 -6.69 20.81
CA ALA A 68 -3.21 -7.77 20.59
C ALA A 68 -3.20 -8.26 19.15
N ASP A 69 -3.53 -9.53 18.96
CA ASP A 69 -3.74 -10.12 17.64
C ASP A 69 -5.07 -9.62 17.09
N SER A 70 -5.06 -9.11 15.87
CA SER A 70 -6.22 -8.47 15.25
C SER A 70 -6.38 -8.93 13.81
N LEU A 71 -7.58 -8.77 13.29
CA LEU A 71 -7.93 -9.19 11.93
C LEU A 71 -8.64 -8.06 11.21
N ALA A 72 -8.25 -7.79 9.96
CA ALA A 72 -8.91 -6.78 9.14
C ALA A 72 -8.99 -7.24 7.69
N ILE A 73 -9.98 -6.72 6.98
CA ILE A 73 -10.12 -6.90 5.53
C ILE A 73 -9.77 -5.57 4.88
N ILE A 74 -8.82 -5.60 3.93
CA ILE A 74 -8.43 -4.42 3.14
C ILE A 74 -8.92 -4.63 1.71
N THR A 75 -9.68 -3.67 1.19
CA THR A 75 -10.16 -3.70 -0.20
C THR A 75 -9.12 -3.08 -1.13
N PRO A 76 -9.16 -3.39 -2.44
CA PRO A 76 -8.28 -2.72 -3.40
C PRO A 76 -8.41 -1.20 -3.37
N LYS A 77 -9.61 -0.68 -3.21
CA LYS A 77 -9.84 0.76 -3.11
C LYS A 77 -9.09 1.38 -1.95
N GLU A 78 -9.08 0.72 -0.80
CA GLU A 78 -8.35 1.19 0.38
C GLU A 78 -6.83 1.19 0.14
N ILE A 79 -6.33 0.20 -0.62
CA ILE A 79 -4.93 0.15 -1.02
C ILE A 79 -4.57 1.34 -1.92
N TYR A 80 -5.41 1.64 -2.92
CA TYR A 80 -5.15 2.75 -3.84
C TYR A 80 -5.22 4.10 -3.11
N LEU A 81 -6.16 4.23 -2.18
CA LEU A 81 -6.27 5.43 -1.35
C LEU A 81 -5.03 5.60 -0.46
N ALA A 82 -4.57 4.53 0.16
CA ALA A 82 -3.36 4.55 0.99
C ALA A 82 -2.13 4.96 0.17
N PHE A 83 -1.99 4.41 -1.03
CA PHE A 83 -0.93 4.81 -1.96
C PHE A 83 -1.00 6.31 -2.25
N ALA A 84 -2.18 6.82 -2.59
CA ALA A 84 -2.37 8.24 -2.91
C ALA A 84 -2.02 9.13 -1.72
N GLN A 85 -2.39 8.73 -0.52
CA GLN A 85 -2.07 9.46 0.70
C GLN A 85 -0.56 9.53 0.95
N LEU A 86 0.14 8.41 0.74
CA LEU A 86 1.60 8.37 0.89
C LEU A 86 2.31 9.24 -0.15
N VAL A 87 1.84 9.25 -1.38
CA VAL A 87 2.37 10.14 -2.43
C VAL A 87 2.15 11.60 -2.03
N SER A 88 0.97 11.95 -1.54
CA SER A 88 0.65 13.31 -1.10
C SER A 88 1.53 13.78 0.05
N LYS A 89 1.88 12.87 0.95
CA LYS A 89 2.80 13.15 2.06
C LYS A 89 4.27 13.17 1.63
N LYS A 90 4.56 12.85 0.38
CA LYS A 90 5.93 12.70 -0.14
C LYS A 90 6.73 11.67 0.66
N SER A 91 6.08 10.59 1.07
CA SER A 91 6.71 9.53 1.86
C SER A 91 7.75 8.78 1.04
N THR A 92 8.80 8.34 1.74
CA THR A 92 9.82 7.46 1.18
C THR A 92 9.85 6.17 1.98
N HIS A 93 10.30 5.09 1.36
CA HIS A 93 10.51 3.82 2.05
C HIS A 93 12.00 3.47 2.09
N CYS A 94 12.34 2.27 2.50
CA CYS A 94 13.72 1.84 2.72
C CYS A 94 14.61 2.20 1.54
N GLY A 95 15.77 2.81 1.81
CA GLY A 95 16.69 3.29 0.80
C GLY A 95 16.41 4.70 0.28
N GLY A 96 15.37 5.36 0.79
CA GLY A 96 15.02 6.72 0.39
C GLY A 96 14.22 6.82 -0.91
N TYR A 97 13.70 5.71 -1.41
CA TYR A 97 12.90 5.69 -2.63
C TYR A 97 11.51 6.28 -2.38
N GLN A 98 11.01 7.07 -3.34
CA GLN A 98 9.67 7.59 -3.27
C GLN A 98 8.64 6.49 -3.50
N ILE A 99 7.46 6.65 -2.92
CA ILE A 99 6.40 5.63 -3.00
C ILE A 99 5.99 5.34 -4.46
N ASP A 100 6.00 6.35 -5.32
CA ASP A 100 5.60 6.17 -6.72
C ASP A 100 6.74 5.71 -7.65
N ASP A 101 7.91 5.41 -7.10
CA ASP A 101 9.01 4.80 -7.85
C ASP A 101 8.80 3.28 -7.90
N PHE A 102 7.98 2.83 -8.85
CA PHE A 102 7.61 1.42 -8.96
C PHE A 102 8.77 0.50 -9.32
N GLU A 103 9.81 1.01 -9.96
CA GLU A 103 11.00 0.21 -10.30
C GLU A 103 11.75 -0.23 -9.04
N ASN A 104 11.65 0.54 -7.97
CA ASN A 104 12.30 0.26 -6.70
C ASN A 104 11.30 -0.16 -5.61
N ALA A 105 10.09 -0.56 -6.00
CA ALA A 105 9.12 -1.11 -5.08
C ALA A 105 9.62 -2.45 -4.54
N ASP A 106 9.63 -2.57 -3.23
CA ASP A 106 10.11 -3.75 -2.51
C ASP A 106 9.20 -4.05 -1.31
N SER A 107 9.65 -4.91 -0.40
CA SER A 107 8.88 -5.24 0.79
C SER A 107 8.59 -4.01 1.66
N CYS A 108 9.47 -3.02 1.69
CA CYS A 108 9.22 -1.76 2.39
C CYS A 108 8.09 -0.97 1.76
N PHE A 109 8.00 -0.95 0.43
CA PHE A 109 6.87 -0.32 -0.26
C PHE A 109 5.55 -0.93 0.19
N ALA A 110 5.44 -2.25 0.12
CA ALA A 110 4.22 -2.95 0.51
C ALA A 110 3.91 -2.78 1.99
N ASP A 111 4.93 -2.83 2.86
CA ASP A 111 4.80 -2.59 4.28
C ASP A 111 4.16 -1.22 4.55
N PHE A 112 4.67 -0.17 3.93
CA PHE A 112 4.18 1.19 4.14
C PHE A 112 2.75 1.36 3.62
N VAL A 113 2.45 0.80 2.44
CA VAL A 113 1.09 0.87 1.89
C VAL A 113 0.09 0.16 2.79
N LEU A 114 0.43 -1.02 3.30
CA LEU A 114 -0.46 -1.78 4.18
C LEU A 114 -0.64 -1.09 5.54
N GLN A 115 0.42 -0.51 6.11
CA GLN A 115 0.29 0.26 7.35
C GLN A 115 -0.60 1.48 7.15
N GLN A 116 -0.42 2.21 6.07
CA GLN A 116 -1.24 3.37 5.77
C GLN A 116 -2.71 2.98 5.59
N ALA A 117 -2.98 1.85 4.94
CA ALA A 117 -4.35 1.36 4.74
C ALA A 117 -5.00 0.94 6.06
N LEU A 118 -4.26 0.30 6.96
CA LEU A 118 -4.78 -0.21 8.22
C LEU A 118 -4.84 0.84 9.32
N PHE A 119 -3.81 1.67 9.44
CA PHE A 119 -3.62 2.54 10.60
C PHE A 119 -3.70 4.03 10.27
N ASN A 120 -3.81 4.36 8.99
CA ASN A 120 -3.76 5.74 8.50
C ASN A 120 -2.45 6.46 8.87
N ASP A 121 -1.41 5.71 9.13
CA ASP A 121 -0.07 6.20 9.49
C ASP A 121 0.94 5.05 9.42
N ILE A 122 2.23 5.40 9.43
CA ILE A 122 3.31 4.43 9.55
C ILE A 122 3.67 4.32 11.03
N VAL A 123 3.32 3.21 11.65
CA VAL A 123 3.45 3.00 13.10
C VAL A 123 4.51 1.95 13.47
N PHE A 124 4.87 1.08 12.55
CA PHE A 124 5.97 0.12 12.72
C PHE A 124 7.13 0.51 11.81
N ILE A 125 8.32 0.59 12.38
CA ILE A 125 9.53 0.97 11.64
C ILE A 125 10.51 -0.21 11.59
#